data_1597a11fb78147f5a6931eb24db3ec1d
#
_entry.id   1597a11fb78147f5a6931eb24db3ec1d
#
_cell.length_a   1.000
_cell.length_b   1.000
_cell.length_c   1.000
_cell.angle_alpha   90.00
_cell.angle_beta   90.00
_cell.angle_gamma   90.00
#
_symmetry.space_group_name_H-M   'P 1'
#
loop_
_entity.id
_entity.type
_entity.pdbx_description
1 polymer ?
#
loop_
_entity_poly.entity_id
_entity_poly.type
_entity_poly.pdbx_seq_one_letter_code
_entity_poly.pdbx_strand_id
1 'polypeptide(L)'
;MNALIKIISAVLLILNTASHANELTLTTEQGYALKASYYQSNQTSDRGVLLLHQCNYNRTMYNDIGQQLADKGIHALSLDFRGYGDSASGEFTPETFEALTKEERSVAWQALIAYWPNDVQLAYNYLKSKMSDKGIIGVIGASCGGSQAITLAENNPVSVIGFFSSGQSAENIARYQKALVDKPTLIIASEKDTGTFESAQKIFRSSTNISSKFIAYKGSAHGYPLLASDTQLASYMVSWLESQLVN
;
A
#
# COMPACT_ATOMS: atom_id res chain seq x y z
N MET A 1 57.30 34.26 -20.51
CA MET A 1 56.09 33.70 -21.18
C MET A 1 55.36 32.84 -20.14
N ASN A 2 54.39 33.42 -19.47
CA ASN A 2 53.60 32.70 -18.41
C ASN A 2 52.27 32.27 -19.04
N ALA A 3 52.09 30.96 -19.21
CA ALA A 3 50.84 30.37 -19.66
C ALA A 3 49.88 30.26 -18.47
N LEU A 4 48.79 31.05 -18.50
CA LEU A 4 47.65 30.91 -17.57
C LEU A 4 46.80 29.71 -18.00
N ILE A 5 46.79 28.66 -17.18
CA ILE A 5 45.88 27.55 -17.34
C ILE A 5 44.54 27.97 -16.69
N LYS A 6 43.51 28.19 -17.52
CA LYS A 6 42.11 28.39 -17.07
C LYS A 6 41.50 27.02 -16.73
N ILE A 7 41.31 26.75 -15.48
CA ILE A 7 40.52 25.61 -15.01
C ILE A 7 39.03 25.99 -15.15
N ILE A 8 38.33 25.39 -16.10
CA ILE A 8 36.85 25.50 -16.22
C ILE A 8 36.26 24.43 -15.31
N SER A 9 35.79 24.86 -14.15
CA SER A 9 34.96 23.99 -13.28
C SER A 9 33.57 23.84 -13.90
N ALA A 10 33.29 22.69 -14.47
CA ALA A 10 31.91 22.33 -14.87
C ALA A 10 31.10 22.02 -13.60
N VAL A 11 30.22 22.92 -13.23
CA VAL A 11 29.20 22.66 -12.20
C VAL A 11 28.14 21.76 -12.82
N LEU A 12 28.14 20.48 -12.44
CA LEU A 12 27.09 19.54 -12.81
C LEU A 12 25.85 19.90 -12.02
N LEU A 13 24.89 20.60 -12.63
CA LEU A 13 23.57 20.81 -12.04
C LEU A 13 22.83 19.47 -12.08
N ILE A 14 22.77 18.77 -10.95
CA ILE A 14 21.88 17.63 -10.77
C ILE A 14 20.47 18.22 -10.64
N LEU A 15 19.73 18.22 -11.74
CA LEU A 15 18.29 18.49 -11.72
C LEU A 15 17.62 17.32 -10.97
N ASN A 16 17.37 17.50 -9.68
CA ASN A 16 16.42 16.66 -8.96
C ASN A 16 15.04 16.92 -9.57
N THR A 17 14.65 16.13 -10.56
CA THR A 17 13.26 16.07 -10.99
C THR A 17 12.49 15.38 -9.86
N ALA A 18 11.72 16.15 -9.09
CA ALA A 18 10.75 15.57 -8.18
C ALA A 18 9.88 14.60 -8.99
N SER A 19 9.98 13.31 -8.70
CA SER A 19 9.15 12.29 -9.34
C SER A 19 7.74 12.51 -8.83
N HIS A 20 6.88 13.07 -9.66
CA HIS A 20 5.47 13.15 -9.37
C HIS A 20 4.80 11.80 -9.69
N ALA A 21 3.76 11.45 -8.93
CA ALA A 21 2.94 10.30 -9.26
C ALA A 21 2.40 10.40 -10.68
N ASN A 22 2.49 9.32 -11.44
CA ASN A 22 1.79 9.18 -12.71
C ASN A 22 0.38 8.68 -12.41
N GLU A 23 -0.62 9.51 -12.64
CA GLU A 23 -2.02 9.13 -12.49
C GLU A 23 -2.42 8.14 -13.58
N LEU A 24 -3.03 7.03 -13.17
CA LEU A 24 -3.39 5.93 -14.06
C LEU A 24 -4.88 5.62 -14.01
N THR A 25 -5.38 5.06 -15.11
CA THR A 25 -6.66 4.37 -15.14
C THR A 25 -6.42 2.91 -15.50
N LEU A 26 -6.78 2.01 -14.57
CA LEU A 26 -6.78 0.57 -14.80
C LEU A 26 -8.21 0.16 -15.12
N THR A 27 -8.44 -0.39 -16.31
CA THR A 27 -9.77 -0.80 -16.74
C THR A 27 -9.96 -2.29 -16.47
N THR A 28 -10.99 -2.64 -15.69
CA THR A 28 -11.35 -4.04 -15.44
C THR A 28 -11.95 -4.69 -16.69
N GLU A 29 -12.05 -6.02 -16.72
CA GLU A 29 -12.70 -6.76 -17.82
C GLU A 29 -14.16 -6.34 -18.05
N GLN A 30 -14.84 -5.88 -16.99
CA GLN A 30 -16.20 -5.38 -17.05
C GLN A 30 -16.28 -3.90 -17.46
N GLY A 31 -15.15 -3.27 -17.80
CA GLY A 31 -15.10 -1.87 -18.24
C GLY A 31 -15.12 -0.85 -17.09
N TYR A 32 -15.01 -1.26 -15.81
CA TYR A 32 -14.93 -0.34 -14.69
C TYR A 32 -13.55 0.34 -14.63
N ALA A 33 -13.54 1.66 -14.46
CA ALA A 33 -12.31 2.46 -14.41
C ALA A 33 -11.83 2.63 -12.97
N LEU A 34 -10.72 1.98 -12.63
CA LEU A 34 -10.04 2.14 -11.35
C LEU A 34 -8.94 3.19 -11.50
N LYS A 35 -8.81 4.08 -10.52
CA LYS A 35 -7.77 5.10 -10.47
C LYS A 35 -6.65 4.68 -9.54
N ALA A 36 -5.43 4.96 -9.97
CA ALA A 36 -4.23 4.64 -9.22
C ALA A 36 -3.16 5.71 -9.44
N SER A 37 -2.31 5.90 -8.44
CA SER A 37 -1.11 6.74 -8.51
C SER A 37 0.11 5.83 -8.57
N TYR A 38 0.84 5.90 -9.68
CA TYR A 38 2.07 5.13 -9.87
C TYR A 38 3.30 6.02 -9.67
N TYR A 39 4.13 5.64 -8.73
CA TYR A 39 5.41 6.26 -8.40
C TYR A 39 6.52 5.43 -9.02
N GLN A 40 7.05 5.93 -10.13
CA GLN A 40 8.11 5.24 -10.83
C GLN A 40 9.43 5.36 -10.07
N SER A 41 10.12 4.22 -9.88
CA SER A 41 11.49 4.23 -9.36
C SER A 41 12.38 5.19 -10.15
N ASN A 42 13.22 5.95 -9.44
CA ASN A 42 14.20 6.88 -10.05
C ASN A 42 15.38 6.16 -10.73
N GLN A 43 15.42 4.84 -10.68
CA GLN A 43 16.43 3.98 -11.31
C GLN A 43 15.80 2.67 -11.80
N THR A 44 16.52 1.93 -12.65
CA THR A 44 16.10 0.56 -13.02
C THR A 44 15.99 -0.30 -11.78
N SER A 45 14.83 -0.92 -11.60
CA SER A 45 14.51 -1.65 -10.36
C SER A 45 13.57 -2.81 -10.63
N ASP A 46 13.82 -3.91 -9.91
CA ASP A 46 12.93 -5.07 -9.83
C ASP A 46 12.21 -5.15 -8.47
N ARG A 47 12.03 -3.99 -7.79
CA ARG A 47 11.36 -3.89 -6.50
C ARG A 47 10.11 -3.04 -6.62
N GLY A 48 8.99 -3.51 -6.03
CA GLY A 48 7.73 -2.80 -6.05
C GLY A 48 6.95 -2.94 -4.75
N VAL A 49 6.08 -1.95 -4.45
CA VAL A 49 5.15 -1.98 -3.32
C VAL A 49 3.76 -1.58 -3.79
N LEU A 50 2.77 -2.44 -3.50
CA LEU A 50 1.36 -2.12 -3.67
C LEU A 50 0.80 -1.56 -2.36
N LEU A 51 0.15 -0.41 -2.43
CA LEU A 51 -0.37 0.35 -1.30
C LEU A 51 -1.90 0.39 -1.38
N LEU A 52 -2.57 -0.18 -0.39
CA LEU A 52 -4.02 -0.37 -0.32
C LEU A 52 -4.60 0.44 0.83
N HIS A 53 -5.42 1.45 0.51
CA HIS A 53 -5.93 2.42 1.47
C HIS A 53 -6.99 1.86 2.43
N GLN A 54 -7.33 2.62 3.47
CA GLN A 54 -8.43 2.34 4.39
C GLN A 54 -9.79 2.70 3.78
N CYS A 55 -10.86 2.05 4.27
CA CYS A 55 -12.21 2.18 3.69
C CYS A 55 -12.86 3.56 3.75
N ASN A 56 -12.44 4.47 4.57
CA ASN A 56 -12.96 5.84 4.64
C ASN A 56 -11.96 6.88 4.12
N TYR A 57 -11.10 6.46 3.21
CA TYR A 57 -10.08 7.29 2.59
C TYR A 57 -9.88 6.89 1.12
N ASN A 58 -8.76 7.28 0.53
CA ASN A 58 -8.41 7.00 -0.85
C ASN A 58 -6.89 6.85 -1.02
N ARG A 59 -6.42 6.61 -2.26
CA ARG A 59 -5.02 6.39 -2.61
C ARG A 59 -4.07 7.49 -2.14
N THR A 60 -4.56 8.74 -1.98
CA THR A 60 -3.71 9.88 -1.64
C THR A 60 -3.12 9.81 -0.24
N MET A 61 -3.65 8.95 0.65
CA MET A 61 -3.04 8.73 1.96
C MET A 61 -1.59 8.26 1.90
N TYR A 62 -1.19 7.69 0.77
CA TYR A 62 0.14 7.14 0.56
C TYR A 62 1.05 8.00 -0.33
N ASN A 63 0.67 9.26 -0.65
CA ASN A 63 1.46 10.10 -1.56
C ASN A 63 2.91 10.26 -1.10
N ASP A 64 3.13 10.54 0.17
CA ASP A 64 4.48 10.69 0.73
C ASP A 64 5.25 9.37 0.74
N ILE A 65 4.62 8.27 1.14
CA ILE A 65 5.23 6.93 1.14
C ILE A 65 5.59 6.50 -0.29
N GLY A 66 4.68 6.71 -1.24
CA GLY A 66 4.92 6.37 -2.65
C GLY A 66 6.11 7.12 -3.23
N GLN A 67 6.19 8.43 -2.96
CA GLN A 67 7.32 9.25 -3.39
C GLN A 67 8.64 8.81 -2.75
N GLN A 68 8.67 8.61 -1.44
CA GLN A 68 9.87 8.14 -0.74
C GLN A 68 10.34 6.77 -1.24
N LEU A 69 9.41 5.84 -1.54
CA LEU A 69 9.76 4.54 -2.15
C LEU A 69 10.41 4.73 -3.52
N ALA A 70 9.85 5.59 -4.38
CA ALA A 70 10.42 5.88 -5.69
C ALA A 70 11.83 6.47 -5.59
N ASP A 71 12.06 7.37 -4.63
CA ASP A 71 13.37 7.97 -4.37
C ASP A 71 14.40 6.93 -3.87
N LYS A 72 13.93 5.85 -3.24
CA LYS A 72 14.73 4.69 -2.82
C LYS A 72 14.90 3.61 -3.89
N GLY A 73 14.46 3.89 -5.11
CA GLY A 73 14.57 2.95 -6.22
C GLY A 73 13.58 1.78 -6.10
N ILE A 74 12.39 2.02 -5.55
CA ILE A 74 11.33 1.03 -5.42
C ILE A 74 10.09 1.59 -6.11
N HIS A 75 9.54 0.88 -7.08
CA HIS A 75 8.27 1.25 -7.68
C HIS A 75 7.15 1.19 -6.64
N ALA A 76 6.22 2.13 -6.65
CA ALA A 76 5.04 2.06 -5.81
C ALA A 76 3.77 2.30 -6.62
N LEU A 77 2.69 1.63 -6.24
CA LEU A 77 1.37 1.82 -6.81
C LEU A 77 0.36 1.92 -5.67
N SER A 78 -0.34 3.06 -5.60
CA SER A 78 -1.45 3.25 -4.69
C SER A 78 -2.75 3.22 -5.47
N LEU A 79 -3.68 2.33 -5.09
CA LEU A 79 -4.95 2.09 -5.77
C LEU A 79 -6.10 2.74 -5.01
N ASP A 80 -7.01 3.44 -5.70
CA ASP A 80 -8.35 3.68 -5.18
C ASP A 80 -9.19 2.43 -5.36
N PHE A 81 -9.68 1.86 -4.27
CA PHE A 81 -10.66 0.79 -4.37
C PHE A 81 -11.91 1.26 -5.12
N ARG A 82 -12.55 0.34 -5.85
CA ARG A 82 -13.88 0.59 -6.42
C ARG A 82 -14.81 1.17 -5.34
N GLY A 83 -15.54 2.24 -5.68
CA GLY A 83 -16.41 2.96 -4.75
C GLY A 83 -15.71 4.03 -3.90
N TYR A 84 -14.40 4.22 -4.05
CA TYR A 84 -13.63 5.21 -3.29
C TYR A 84 -12.80 6.14 -4.18
N GLY A 85 -12.54 7.34 -3.65
CA GLY A 85 -11.73 8.34 -4.33
C GLY A 85 -12.23 8.59 -5.76
N ASP A 86 -11.31 8.66 -6.70
CA ASP A 86 -11.63 8.86 -8.11
C ASP A 86 -12.09 7.56 -8.82
N SER A 87 -12.07 6.41 -8.14
CA SER A 87 -12.67 5.15 -8.59
C SER A 87 -14.16 5.04 -8.23
N ALA A 88 -14.75 6.02 -7.54
CA ALA A 88 -16.17 6.04 -7.26
C ALA A 88 -16.94 6.37 -8.54
N SER A 89 -17.79 5.46 -9.03
CA SER A 89 -18.61 5.69 -10.23
C SER A 89 -19.79 4.74 -10.31
N GLY A 90 -20.79 5.13 -11.11
CA GLY A 90 -22.00 4.33 -11.32
C GLY A 90 -22.79 4.11 -10.04
N GLU A 91 -23.09 2.86 -9.72
CA GLU A 91 -23.80 2.46 -8.48
C GLU A 91 -22.92 2.51 -7.22
N PHE A 92 -21.60 2.64 -7.39
CA PHE A 92 -20.64 2.65 -6.30
C PHE A 92 -20.08 4.07 -6.07
N THR A 93 -20.95 4.96 -5.58
CA THR A 93 -20.56 6.31 -5.15
C THR A 93 -21.03 6.56 -3.71
N PRO A 94 -20.41 7.50 -2.97
CA PRO A 94 -20.88 7.88 -1.64
C PRO A 94 -22.37 8.26 -1.65
N GLU A 95 -22.81 9.02 -2.63
CA GLU A 95 -24.20 9.51 -2.76
C GLU A 95 -25.18 8.36 -2.95
N THR A 96 -24.85 7.36 -3.79
CA THR A 96 -25.70 6.18 -3.98
C THR A 96 -25.81 5.36 -2.71
N PHE A 97 -24.72 5.21 -1.95
CA PHE A 97 -24.73 4.49 -0.67
C PHE A 97 -25.50 5.24 0.42
N GLU A 98 -25.41 6.57 0.47
CA GLU A 98 -26.14 7.41 1.44
C GLU A 98 -27.64 7.35 1.23
N ALA A 99 -28.12 7.20 -0.01
CA ALA A 99 -29.52 7.11 -0.37
C ALA A 99 -30.18 5.76 0.06
N LEU A 100 -29.38 4.73 0.37
CA LEU A 100 -29.86 3.40 0.74
C LEU A 100 -30.28 3.33 2.21
N THR A 101 -31.28 2.49 2.50
CA THR A 101 -31.57 2.05 3.87
C THR A 101 -30.36 1.30 4.45
N LYS A 102 -30.35 1.06 5.77
CA LYS A 102 -29.26 0.33 6.43
C LYS A 102 -29.12 -1.10 5.88
N GLU A 103 -30.21 -1.76 5.63
CA GLU A 103 -30.28 -3.12 5.12
C GLU A 103 -29.79 -3.19 3.67
N GLU A 104 -30.28 -2.31 2.80
CA GLU A 104 -29.84 -2.19 1.40
C GLU A 104 -28.36 -1.83 1.31
N ARG A 105 -27.89 -0.91 2.16
CA ARG A 105 -26.47 -0.53 2.23
C ARG A 105 -25.58 -1.71 2.58
N SER A 106 -26.01 -2.58 3.49
CA SER A 106 -25.26 -3.80 3.85
C SER A 106 -25.11 -4.73 2.65
N VAL A 107 -26.20 -4.91 1.87
CA VAL A 107 -26.17 -5.75 0.66
C VAL A 107 -25.28 -5.12 -0.42
N ALA A 108 -25.45 -3.83 -0.68
CA ALA A 108 -24.64 -3.08 -1.65
C ALA A 108 -23.16 -3.10 -1.28
N TRP A 109 -22.84 -2.97 0.01
CA TRP A 109 -21.48 -3.09 0.52
C TRP A 109 -20.85 -4.46 0.23
N GLN A 110 -21.59 -5.56 0.50
CA GLN A 110 -21.10 -6.90 0.19
C GLN A 110 -20.88 -7.09 -1.31
N ALA A 111 -21.77 -6.56 -2.14
CA ALA A 111 -21.60 -6.59 -3.59
C ALA A 111 -20.36 -5.82 -4.04
N LEU A 112 -20.11 -4.62 -3.46
CA LEU A 112 -18.95 -3.80 -3.76
C LEU A 112 -17.64 -4.51 -3.41
N ILE A 113 -17.50 -4.98 -2.18
CA ILE A 113 -16.24 -5.59 -1.71
C ILE A 113 -15.92 -6.91 -2.41
N ALA A 114 -16.91 -7.58 -3.00
CA ALA A 114 -16.71 -8.79 -3.79
C ALA A 114 -15.87 -8.55 -5.06
N TYR A 115 -15.81 -7.33 -5.57
CA TYR A 115 -14.96 -6.96 -6.71
C TYR A 115 -13.51 -6.71 -6.32
N TRP A 116 -13.24 -6.27 -5.08
CA TRP A 116 -11.92 -5.79 -4.67
C TRP A 116 -10.78 -6.79 -4.87
N PRO A 117 -10.93 -8.11 -4.65
CA PRO A 117 -9.85 -9.05 -4.91
C PRO A 117 -9.34 -9.00 -6.37
N ASN A 118 -10.25 -8.91 -7.34
CA ASN A 118 -9.90 -8.82 -8.75
C ASN A 118 -9.34 -7.44 -9.11
N ASP A 119 -9.87 -6.36 -8.51
CA ASP A 119 -9.38 -5.00 -8.71
C ASP A 119 -7.94 -4.86 -8.19
N VAL A 120 -7.64 -5.43 -7.02
CA VAL A 120 -6.29 -5.47 -6.44
C VAL A 120 -5.35 -6.35 -7.26
N GLN A 121 -5.83 -7.49 -7.78
CA GLN A 121 -5.06 -8.34 -8.68
C GLN A 121 -4.67 -7.59 -9.97
N LEU A 122 -5.57 -6.80 -10.54
CA LEU A 122 -5.28 -5.97 -11.71
C LEU A 122 -4.18 -4.94 -11.41
N ALA A 123 -4.25 -4.28 -10.26
CA ALA A 123 -3.21 -3.35 -9.80
C ALA A 123 -1.85 -4.03 -9.56
N TYR A 124 -1.87 -5.22 -8.96
CA TYR A 124 -0.66 -6.05 -8.79
C TYR A 124 -0.03 -6.41 -10.14
N ASN A 125 -0.83 -6.87 -11.09
CA ASN A 125 -0.36 -7.24 -12.42
C ASN A 125 0.25 -6.05 -13.17
N TYR A 126 -0.36 -4.86 -13.04
CA TYR A 126 0.21 -3.63 -13.59
C TYR A 126 1.57 -3.32 -12.95
N LEU A 127 1.66 -3.34 -11.62
CA LEU A 127 2.93 -3.08 -10.94
C LEU A 127 3.99 -4.11 -11.34
N LYS A 128 3.63 -5.39 -11.42
CA LYS A 128 4.52 -6.48 -11.86
C LYS A 128 5.05 -6.25 -13.29
N SER A 129 4.22 -5.71 -14.18
CA SER A 129 4.62 -5.41 -15.57
C SER A 129 5.68 -4.30 -15.70
N LYS A 130 5.97 -3.56 -14.62
CA LYS A 130 7.01 -2.51 -14.59
C LYS A 130 8.39 -3.04 -14.23
N MET A 131 8.50 -4.31 -13.94
CA MET A 131 9.71 -5.00 -13.49
C MET A 131 9.99 -6.21 -14.36
N SER A 132 11.19 -6.78 -14.26
CA SER A 132 11.50 -8.07 -14.90
C SER A 132 10.74 -9.23 -14.23
N ASP A 133 10.85 -10.42 -14.78
CA ASP A 133 10.27 -11.64 -14.20
C ASP A 133 10.80 -11.94 -12.79
N LYS A 134 11.98 -11.42 -12.45
CA LYS A 134 12.59 -11.52 -11.12
C LYS A 134 12.07 -10.50 -10.11
N GLY A 135 11.20 -9.58 -10.54
CA GLY A 135 10.68 -8.52 -9.71
C GLY A 135 9.99 -9.05 -8.44
N ILE A 136 10.33 -8.42 -7.30
CA ILE A 136 9.78 -8.72 -5.98
C ILE A 136 8.80 -7.63 -5.56
N ILE A 137 7.67 -8.03 -5.00
CA ILE A 137 6.59 -7.11 -4.62
C ILE A 137 6.25 -7.28 -3.14
N GLY A 138 6.20 -6.15 -2.43
CA GLY A 138 5.57 -6.03 -1.13
C GLY A 138 4.15 -5.48 -1.24
N VAL A 139 3.31 -5.74 -0.24
CA VAL A 139 1.98 -5.16 -0.12
C VAL A 139 1.75 -4.59 1.26
N ILE A 140 1.24 -3.36 1.35
CA ILE A 140 0.79 -2.72 2.60
C ILE A 140 -0.70 -2.45 2.48
N GLY A 141 -1.49 -2.91 3.46
CA GLY A 141 -2.92 -2.64 3.53
C GLY A 141 -3.30 -1.91 4.82
N ALA A 142 -3.97 -0.76 4.69
CA ALA A 142 -4.53 -0.04 5.81
C ALA A 142 -5.98 -0.47 6.05
N SER A 143 -6.36 -0.72 7.31
CA SER A 143 -7.74 -1.07 7.69
C SER A 143 -8.32 -2.18 6.80
N CYS A 144 -9.38 -1.93 6.04
CA CYS A 144 -9.96 -2.90 5.09
C CYS A 144 -8.96 -3.33 4.00
N GLY A 145 -7.99 -2.48 3.64
CA GLY A 145 -6.93 -2.85 2.71
C GLY A 145 -6.06 -4.01 3.17
N GLY A 146 -5.95 -4.24 4.49
CA GLY A 146 -5.19 -5.36 5.02
C GLY A 146 -5.82 -6.73 4.72
N SER A 147 -7.15 -6.82 4.65
CA SER A 147 -7.84 -8.05 4.22
C SER A 147 -7.52 -8.36 2.76
N GLN A 148 -7.43 -7.33 1.93
CA GLN A 148 -7.05 -7.47 0.52
C GLN A 148 -5.57 -7.84 0.37
N ALA A 149 -4.70 -7.33 1.26
CA ALA A 149 -3.29 -7.71 1.29
C ALA A 149 -3.11 -9.21 1.59
N ILE A 150 -3.88 -9.79 2.51
CA ILE A 150 -3.90 -11.24 2.77
C ILE A 150 -4.34 -11.99 1.51
N THR A 151 -5.47 -11.61 0.92
CA THR A 151 -6.02 -12.27 -0.27
C THR A 151 -5.03 -12.24 -1.44
N LEU A 152 -4.39 -11.09 -1.66
CA LEU A 152 -3.36 -10.98 -2.69
C LEU A 152 -2.16 -11.89 -2.42
N ALA A 153 -1.64 -11.87 -1.18
CA ALA A 153 -0.42 -12.58 -0.81
C ALA A 153 -0.58 -14.12 -0.80
N GLU A 154 -1.79 -14.63 -0.62
CA GLU A 154 -2.08 -16.06 -0.75
C GLU A 154 -2.04 -16.54 -2.21
N ASN A 155 -2.38 -15.67 -3.15
CA ASN A 155 -2.53 -16.02 -4.56
C ASN A 155 -1.34 -15.58 -5.43
N ASN A 156 -0.39 -14.82 -4.87
CA ASN A 156 0.73 -14.25 -5.62
C ASN A 156 2.04 -14.33 -4.82
N PRO A 157 3.19 -14.34 -5.47
CA PRO A 157 4.50 -14.33 -4.82
C PRO A 157 4.80 -12.94 -4.22
N VAL A 158 4.13 -12.61 -3.11
CA VAL A 158 4.39 -11.41 -2.32
C VAL A 158 5.54 -11.69 -1.36
N SER A 159 6.55 -10.83 -1.34
CA SER A 159 7.77 -11.01 -0.52
C SER A 159 7.63 -10.40 0.87
N VAL A 160 6.82 -9.35 1.03
CA VAL A 160 6.65 -8.59 2.27
C VAL A 160 5.18 -8.19 2.42
N ILE A 161 4.63 -8.28 3.63
CA ILE A 161 3.25 -7.87 3.90
C ILE A 161 3.20 -6.86 5.05
N GLY A 162 2.32 -5.87 4.95
CA GLY A 162 2.11 -4.88 6.00
C GLY A 162 0.64 -4.67 6.34
N PHE A 163 0.37 -4.52 7.63
CA PHE A 163 -0.94 -4.23 8.21
C PHE A 163 -0.87 -2.90 8.96
N PHE A 164 -1.48 -1.87 8.40
CA PHE A 164 -1.52 -0.56 9.00
C PHE A 164 -2.91 -0.26 9.55
N SER A 165 -3.05 -0.16 10.87
CA SER A 165 -4.34 0.00 11.55
C SER A 165 -5.40 -0.97 10.99
N SER A 166 -5.04 -2.23 10.81
CA SER A 166 -5.89 -3.20 10.10
C SER A 166 -6.38 -4.29 11.05
N GLY A 167 -7.64 -4.17 11.47
CA GLY A 167 -8.36 -5.20 12.23
C GLY A 167 -8.70 -6.37 11.31
N GLN A 168 -8.25 -7.59 11.68
CA GLN A 168 -8.47 -8.80 10.91
C GLN A 168 -9.47 -9.72 11.58
N SER A 169 -10.37 -10.31 10.80
CA SER A 169 -11.29 -11.35 11.27
C SER A 169 -10.52 -12.60 11.72
N ALA A 170 -11.19 -13.47 12.50
CA ALA A 170 -10.62 -14.76 12.89
C ALA A 170 -10.25 -15.61 11.67
N GLU A 171 -11.05 -15.55 10.61
CA GLU A 171 -10.78 -16.23 9.35
C GLU A 171 -9.51 -15.71 8.68
N ASN A 172 -9.36 -14.39 8.55
CA ASN A 172 -8.15 -13.78 7.97
C ASN A 172 -6.90 -14.08 8.79
N ILE A 173 -7.00 -14.10 10.13
CA ILE A 173 -5.89 -14.51 10.99
C ILE A 173 -5.51 -15.97 10.72
N ALA A 174 -6.49 -16.87 10.59
CA ALA A 174 -6.23 -18.28 10.27
C ALA A 174 -5.59 -18.45 8.89
N ARG A 175 -6.02 -17.67 7.89
CA ARG A 175 -5.39 -17.63 6.53
C ARG A 175 -3.95 -17.18 6.62
N TYR A 176 -3.67 -16.08 7.33
CA TYR A 176 -2.30 -15.61 7.57
C TYR A 176 -1.44 -16.69 8.24
N GLN A 177 -1.96 -17.32 9.30
CA GLN A 177 -1.27 -18.38 10.05
C GLN A 177 -0.93 -19.59 9.18
N LYS A 178 -1.77 -19.89 8.21
CA LYS A 178 -1.60 -21.05 7.31
C LYS A 178 -0.55 -20.81 6.23
N ALA A 179 -0.48 -19.58 5.68
CA ALA A 179 0.22 -19.35 4.41
C ALA A 179 1.26 -18.22 4.42
N LEU A 180 1.27 -17.35 5.43
CA LEU A 180 2.01 -16.08 5.36
C LEU A 180 2.94 -15.81 6.56
N VAL A 181 3.03 -16.72 7.52
CA VAL A 181 3.77 -16.53 8.79
C VAL A 181 5.29 -16.39 8.61
N ASP A 182 5.83 -16.93 7.54
CA ASP A 182 7.24 -16.88 7.19
C ASP A 182 7.67 -15.59 6.48
N LYS A 183 6.69 -14.79 6.06
CA LYS A 183 6.98 -13.51 5.37
C LYS A 183 7.33 -12.42 6.37
N PRO A 184 8.33 -11.56 6.06
CA PRO A 184 8.53 -10.33 6.80
C PRO A 184 7.23 -9.55 6.88
N THR A 185 6.75 -9.26 8.10
CA THR A 185 5.46 -8.61 8.32
C THR A 185 5.63 -7.35 9.16
N LEU A 186 5.18 -6.20 8.62
CA LEU A 186 5.10 -4.95 9.37
C LEU A 186 3.67 -4.76 9.89
N ILE A 187 3.55 -4.53 11.18
CA ILE A 187 2.25 -4.31 11.81
C ILE A 187 2.30 -3.00 12.58
N ILE A 188 1.33 -2.13 12.35
CA ILE A 188 1.23 -0.83 13.01
C ILE A 188 -0.21 -0.65 13.51
N ALA A 189 -0.39 -0.40 14.81
CA ALA A 189 -1.71 -0.20 15.40
C ALA A 189 -1.65 0.65 16.68
N SER A 190 -2.77 1.32 17.00
CA SER A 190 -2.92 2.10 18.23
C SER A 190 -3.55 1.27 19.33
N GLU A 191 -3.06 1.37 20.57
CA GLU A 191 -3.47 0.55 21.73
C GLU A 191 -4.96 0.62 22.07
N LYS A 192 -5.59 1.79 21.81
CA LYS A 192 -7.02 2.01 22.09
C LYS A 192 -7.91 1.89 20.84
N ASP A 193 -7.35 1.51 19.70
CA ASP A 193 -8.08 1.12 18.50
C ASP A 193 -8.53 -0.34 18.68
N THR A 194 -9.62 -0.51 19.43
CA THR A 194 -10.12 -1.82 19.89
C THR A 194 -10.47 -2.71 18.70
N GLY A 195 -10.20 -4.02 18.84
CA GLY A 195 -10.35 -4.98 17.75
C GLY A 195 -9.18 -4.98 16.76
N THR A 196 -8.75 -3.81 16.31
CA THR A 196 -7.55 -3.66 15.46
C THR A 196 -6.29 -4.06 16.22
N PHE A 197 -6.08 -3.52 17.42
CA PHE A 197 -4.89 -3.80 18.23
C PHE A 197 -4.78 -5.27 18.64
N GLU A 198 -5.89 -5.87 19.07
CA GLU A 198 -5.93 -7.28 19.45
C GLU A 198 -5.61 -8.21 18.27
N SER A 199 -6.18 -7.93 17.10
CA SER A 199 -5.89 -8.72 15.89
C SER A 199 -4.44 -8.53 15.42
N ALA A 200 -3.90 -7.30 15.52
CA ALA A 200 -2.52 -6.98 15.22
C ALA A 200 -1.55 -7.80 16.10
N GLN A 201 -1.82 -7.89 17.41
CA GLN A 201 -1.06 -8.72 18.31
C GLN A 201 -1.12 -10.22 17.95
N LYS A 202 -2.29 -10.73 17.55
CA LYS A 202 -2.46 -12.13 17.13
C LYS A 202 -1.61 -12.43 15.88
N ILE A 203 -1.66 -11.56 14.87
CA ILE A 203 -0.84 -11.69 13.64
C ILE A 203 0.64 -11.66 14.01
N PHE A 204 1.08 -10.69 14.81
CA PHE A 204 2.50 -10.58 15.17
C PHE A 204 3.01 -11.81 15.91
N ARG A 205 2.23 -12.32 16.89
CA ARG A 205 2.59 -13.54 17.63
C ARG A 205 2.62 -14.80 16.76
N SER A 206 1.88 -14.79 15.66
CA SER A 206 1.86 -15.90 14.69
C SER A 206 3.02 -15.85 13.70
N SER A 207 3.59 -14.65 13.46
CA SER A 207 4.72 -14.49 12.54
C SER A 207 5.95 -15.24 13.02
N THR A 208 6.56 -16.02 12.15
CA THR A 208 7.80 -16.76 12.42
C THR A 208 9.03 -16.06 11.83
N ASN A 209 8.83 -15.02 11.01
CA ASN A 209 9.93 -14.29 10.41
C ASN A 209 10.56 -13.31 11.39
N ILE A 210 11.87 -13.43 11.62
CA ILE A 210 12.62 -12.60 12.58
C ILE A 210 12.63 -11.11 12.22
N SER A 211 12.44 -10.76 10.95
CA SER A 211 12.38 -9.37 10.48
C SER A 211 11.02 -8.72 10.71
N SER A 212 10.01 -9.49 11.14
CA SER A 212 8.69 -8.94 11.43
C SER A 212 8.74 -7.92 12.57
N LYS A 213 7.96 -6.83 12.44
CA LYS A 213 7.91 -5.73 13.39
C LYS A 213 6.48 -5.40 13.77
N PHE A 214 6.29 -5.08 15.05
CA PHE A 214 5.05 -4.52 15.56
C PHE A 214 5.33 -3.17 16.22
N ILE A 215 4.70 -2.13 15.70
CA ILE A 215 4.77 -0.76 16.24
C ILE A 215 3.43 -0.44 16.88
N ALA A 216 3.45 -0.28 18.19
CA ALA A 216 2.29 0.08 19.00
C ALA A 216 2.30 1.58 19.30
N TYR A 217 1.25 2.28 18.92
CA TYR A 217 1.06 3.69 19.25
C TYR A 217 0.12 3.86 20.45
N LYS A 218 0.38 4.88 21.26
CA LYS A 218 -0.55 5.33 22.29
C LYS A 218 -1.79 5.98 21.67
N GLY A 219 -2.95 5.82 22.32
CA GLY A 219 -4.18 6.44 21.86
C GLY A 219 -5.01 5.56 20.93
N SER A 220 -5.93 6.18 20.16
CA SER A 220 -6.94 5.50 19.33
C SER A 220 -6.91 5.91 17.86
N ALA A 221 -5.89 6.63 17.42
CA ALA A 221 -5.78 7.05 16.01
C ALA A 221 -5.74 5.83 15.09
N HIS A 222 -6.51 5.87 14.00
CA HIS A 222 -6.71 4.77 13.07
C HIS A 222 -6.36 5.21 11.64
N GLY A 223 -5.45 4.49 10.99
CA GLY A 223 -5.10 4.73 9.58
C GLY A 223 -4.48 6.10 9.33
N TYR A 224 -5.01 6.85 8.35
CA TYR A 224 -4.43 8.11 7.92
C TYR A 224 -4.25 9.15 9.04
N PRO A 225 -5.18 9.35 9.99
CA PRO A 225 -4.94 10.21 11.15
C PRO A 225 -3.69 9.86 11.96
N LEU A 226 -3.35 8.57 12.08
CA LEU A 226 -2.11 8.13 12.72
C LEU A 226 -0.89 8.49 11.87
N LEU A 227 -0.94 8.23 10.56
CA LEU A 227 0.12 8.57 9.62
C LEU A 227 0.39 10.08 9.58
N ALA A 228 -0.67 10.89 9.58
CA ALA A 228 -0.58 12.35 9.57
C ALA A 228 -0.06 12.95 10.89
N SER A 229 -0.22 12.24 12.00
CA SER A 229 0.21 12.72 13.33
C SER A 229 1.68 12.45 13.64
N ASP A 230 2.30 11.48 12.96
CA ASP A 230 3.71 11.14 13.12
C ASP A 230 4.47 11.32 11.80
N THR A 231 5.19 12.42 11.69
CA THR A 231 5.97 12.77 10.49
C THR A 231 7.11 11.79 10.18
N GLN A 232 7.50 10.92 11.11
CA GLN A 232 8.55 9.93 10.93
C GLN A 232 8.01 8.57 10.51
N LEU A 233 6.71 8.31 10.69
CA LEU A 233 6.13 7.00 10.43
C LEU A 233 6.26 6.60 8.95
N ALA A 234 6.01 7.52 8.03
CA ALA A 234 6.17 7.26 6.59
C ALA A 234 7.61 6.82 6.27
N SER A 235 8.60 7.57 6.74
CA SER A 235 10.02 7.26 6.50
C SER A 235 10.44 5.95 7.16
N TYR A 236 9.89 5.62 8.34
CA TYR A 236 10.12 4.33 8.98
C TYR A 236 9.56 3.18 8.14
N MET A 237 8.32 3.29 7.67
CA MET A 237 7.69 2.28 6.81
C MET A 237 8.51 2.04 5.55
N VAL A 238 8.95 3.12 4.90
CA VAL A 238 9.78 3.07 3.69
C VAL A 238 11.12 2.39 3.96
N SER A 239 11.82 2.79 5.04
CA SER A 239 13.13 2.21 5.39
C SER A 239 13.02 0.71 5.72
N TRP A 240 11.96 0.32 6.42
CA TRP A 240 11.72 -1.09 6.70
C TRP A 240 11.42 -1.88 5.42
N LEU A 241 10.55 -1.37 4.54
CA LEU A 241 10.27 -1.99 3.23
C LEU A 241 11.52 -2.13 2.37
N GLU A 242 12.34 -1.07 2.28
CA GLU A 242 13.61 -1.08 1.57
C GLU A 242 14.53 -2.20 2.08
N SER A 243 14.60 -2.38 3.40
CA SER A 243 15.44 -3.41 4.04
C SER A 243 14.94 -4.84 3.81
N GLN A 244 13.66 -5.04 3.51
CA GLN A 244 13.06 -6.36 3.30
C GLN A 244 12.90 -6.74 1.82
N LEU A 245 12.83 -5.76 0.92
CA LEU A 245 12.77 -5.99 -0.52
C LEU A 245 14.19 -6.13 -1.08
N VAL A 246 14.85 -7.21 -0.69
CA VAL A 246 16.21 -7.56 -1.17
C VAL A 246 16.14 -8.84 -2.00
N ASN A 247 16.89 -8.86 -3.13
CA ASN A 247 17.03 -10.02 -4.01
C ASN A 247 18.03 -11.03 -3.42
#